data_1917c0e570314943fc0a2e1c01f9b3f7
#
_entry.id   1917c0e570314943fc0a2e1c01f9b3f7
#
_cell.length_a   1.000
_cell.length_b   1.000
_cell.length_c   1.000
_cell.angle_alpha   90.00
_cell.angle_beta   90.00
_cell.angle_gamma   90.00
#
_symmetry.space_group_name_H-M   'P 1'
#
loop_
_entity.id
_entity.type
_entity.pdbx_description
1 polymer ?
#
loop_
_entity_poly.entity_id
_entity_poly.type
_entity_poly.pdbx_seq_one_letter_code
_entity_poly.pdbx_strand_id
1 'polypeptide(L)'
;MNYGEGEQCPRAVVLNVVGLCRRHLGPDTPRLTSLARSKAGRERLIRPAFPALTCSAQATYLTGKTPSEHGIVGNGWYDRTLNEHHFWKQSNQLVQGEKLWESLRRDRKDFRCAKLFWWYNMYSSADYSITPRPLYGSDGNKVFDVHSQPLELRHKIKRDLGEFPFPSFWGPTAGIDSSQWIAESARWIEERHQPDLSLVYLPHLDYDLQRFGPNDPRIKTALRAIDEVAGDLIDFFEERRVRVIVLSEYGITEVRRTIHPNREFRHQGWLNIKDEFGLDTL
;
A
#
# COMPACT_ATOMS: atom_id res chain seq x y z
N MET A 1 -16.28 23.26 -1.98
CA MET A 1 -17.57 23.01 -1.32
C MET A 1 -17.49 23.71 0.03
N ASN A 2 -18.28 24.74 0.25
CA ASN A 2 -18.39 25.38 1.56
C ASN A 2 -19.25 24.47 2.44
N TYR A 3 -18.66 23.85 3.43
CA TYR A 3 -19.41 23.24 4.53
C TYR A 3 -20.00 24.38 5.36
N GLY A 4 -21.31 24.30 5.65
CA GLY A 4 -21.96 25.27 6.52
C GLY A 4 -21.29 25.28 7.91
N GLU A 5 -21.30 26.42 8.57
CA GLU A 5 -20.82 26.56 9.95
C GLU A 5 -21.57 25.56 10.83
N GLY A 6 -20.86 24.49 11.32
CA GLY A 6 -21.39 23.44 12.19
C GLY A 6 -21.38 22.03 11.60
N GLU A 7 -21.16 21.81 10.31
CA GLU A 7 -20.98 20.45 9.77
C GLU A 7 -19.54 19.98 10.00
N GLN A 8 -19.38 19.00 10.86
CA GLN A 8 -18.11 18.30 11.03
C GLN A 8 -17.68 17.67 9.70
N CYS A 9 -16.49 17.99 9.22
CA CYS A 9 -15.93 17.36 8.02
C CYS A 9 -15.92 15.84 8.24
N PRO A 10 -16.57 15.06 7.36
CA PRO A 10 -16.69 13.63 7.57
C PRO A 10 -15.29 12.98 7.55
N ARG A 11 -15.05 12.08 8.52
CA ARG A 11 -13.86 11.24 8.51
C ARG A 11 -13.85 10.38 7.25
N ALA A 12 -12.66 9.97 6.81
CA ALA A 12 -12.51 9.21 5.58
C ALA A 12 -11.53 8.04 5.76
N VAL A 13 -11.81 6.94 5.09
CA VAL A 13 -10.87 5.82 4.91
C VAL A 13 -10.61 5.61 3.43
N VAL A 14 -9.34 5.39 3.09
CA VAL A 14 -8.89 5.02 1.75
C VAL A 14 -8.42 3.56 1.80
N LEU A 15 -9.15 2.69 1.13
CA LEU A 15 -8.79 1.28 0.96
C LEU A 15 -8.06 1.14 -0.38
N ASN A 16 -6.76 0.92 -0.32
CA ASN A 16 -5.94 0.71 -1.51
C ASN A 16 -5.90 -0.79 -1.84
N VAL A 17 -6.81 -1.23 -2.70
CA VAL A 17 -6.93 -2.61 -3.19
C VAL A 17 -6.08 -2.77 -4.43
N VAL A 18 -4.84 -3.22 -4.24
CA VAL A 18 -3.82 -3.23 -5.31
C VAL A 18 -4.18 -4.21 -6.43
N GLY A 19 -4.09 -3.75 -7.67
CA GLY A 19 -4.42 -4.55 -8.84
C GLY A 19 -5.91 -4.54 -9.21
N LEU A 20 -6.78 -3.95 -8.40
CA LEU A 20 -8.21 -3.83 -8.70
C LEU A 20 -8.43 -2.94 -9.93
N CYS A 21 -9.21 -3.44 -10.88
CA CYS A 21 -9.59 -2.73 -12.10
C CYS A 21 -11.09 -2.78 -12.31
N ARG A 22 -11.62 -1.88 -13.13
CA ARG A 22 -13.05 -1.85 -13.51
C ARG A 22 -13.57 -3.21 -13.98
N ARG A 23 -12.78 -3.98 -14.74
CA ARG A 23 -13.16 -5.32 -15.22
C ARG A 23 -13.37 -6.35 -14.11
N HIS A 24 -12.89 -6.09 -12.90
CA HIS A 24 -13.05 -6.96 -11.74
C HIS A 24 -14.35 -6.70 -10.98
N LEU A 25 -15.05 -5.59 -11.27
CA LEU A 25 -16.35 -5.29 -10.66
C LEU A 25 -17.44 -6.14 -11.33
N GLY A 26 -18.01 -7.07 -10.56
CA GLY A 26 -18.98 -8.02 -11.07
C GLY A 26 -19.35 -9.10 -10.05
N PRO A 27 -19.73 -10.30 -10.53
CA PRO A 27 -20.21 -11.38 -9.65
C PRO A 27 -19.20 -11.89 -8.63
N ASP A 28 -17.90 -11.79 -8.93
CA ASP A 28 -16.81 -12.22 -8.04
C ASP A 28 -16.39 -11.14 -7.03
N THR A 29 -16.96 -9.93 -7.13
CA THR A 29 -16.72 -8.81 -6.20
C THR A 29 -18.04 -8.08 -5.89
N PRO A 30 -19.03 -8.76 -5.31
CA PRO A 30 -20.38 -8.19 -5.13
C PRO A 30 -20.38 -6.97 -4.22
N ARG A 31 -19.59 -6.94 -3.16
CA ARG A 31 -19.56 -5.85 -2.18
C ARG A 31 -18.87 -4.60 -2.74
N LEU A 32 -17.69 -4.73 -3.37
CA LEU A 32 -17.03 -3.63 -4.10
C LEU A 32 -17.90 -3.11 -5.24
N THR A 33 -18.59 -4.01 -5.95
CA THR A 33 -19.53 -3.65 -7.02
C THR A 33 -20.73 -2.88 -6.47
N SER A 34 -21.27 -3.29 -5.32
CA SER A 34 -22.38 -2.61 -4.64
C SER A 34 -21.99 -1.19 -4.25
N LEU A 35 -20.81 -0.99 -3.65
CA LEU A 35 -20.29 0.33 -3.33
C LEU A 35 -20.16 1.21 -4.59
N ALA A 36 -19.55 0.69 -5.67
CA ALA A 36 -19.36 1.44 -6.89
C ALA A 36 -20.68 1.86 -7.58
N ARG A 37 -21.71 1.04 -7.47
CA ARG A 37 -23.03 1.25 -8.09
C ARG A 37 -24.06 1.88 -7.16
N SER A 38 -23.72 2.14 -5.90
CA SER A 38 -24.63 2.77 -4.94
C SER A 38 -25.04 4.18 -5.39
N LYS A 39 -26.13 4.72 -4.87
CA LYS A 39 -26.58 6.10 -5.19
C LYS A 39 -25.50 7.15 -4.85
N ALA A 40 -24.75 6.92 -3.79
CA ALA A 40 -23.64 7.79 -3.37
C ALA A 40 -22.32 7.43 -4.08
N GLY A 41 -22.21 6.23 -4.64
CA GLY A 41 -21.02 5.72 -5.31
C GLY A 41 -20.66 6.51 -6.57
N ARG A 42 -19.38 6.62 -6.83
CA ARG A 42 -18.85 7.23 -8.06
C ARG A 42 -17.61 6.46 -8.47
N GLU A 43 -17.68 5.81 -9.60
CA GLU A 43 -16.52 5.19 -10.23
C GLU A 43 -15.75 6.23 -11.05
N ARG A 44 -14.44 6.26 -10.90
CA ARG A 44 -13.54 7.10 -11.69
C ARG A 44 -12.32 6.31 -12.12
N LEU A 45 -11.89 6.54 -13.36
CA LEU A 45 -10.63 6.01 -13.85
C LEU A 45 -9.49 6.92 -13.39
N ILE A 46 -8.51 6.35 -12.72
CA ILE A 46 -7.26 7.02 -12.38
C ILE A 46 -6.24 6.68 -13.48
N ARG A 47 -5.62 7.68 -14.06
CA ARG A 47 -4.45 7.50 -14.90
C ARG A 47 -3.23 7.35 -13.98
N PRO A 48 -2.60 6.18 -13.94
CA PRO A 48 -1.48 5.96 -13.02
C PRO A 48 -0.29 6.86 -13.37
N ALA A 49 0.48 7.24 -12.35
CA ALA A 49 1.79 7.84 -12.56
C ALA A 49 2.72 6.82 -13.27
N PHE A 50 3.66 7.32 -14.06
CA PHE A 50 4.68 6.48 -14.67
C PHE A 50 6.00 6.61 -13.88
N PRO A 51 6.63 5.49 -13.48
CA PRO A 51 6.17 4.11 -13.64
C PRO A 51 5.00 3.75 -12.70
N ALA A 52 4.10 2.88 -13.19
CA ALA A 52 2.92 2.42 -12.43
C ALA A 52 3.34 1.34 -11.43
N LEU A 53 3.92 1.77 -10.31
CA LEU A 53 4.47 0.95 -9.23
C LEU A 53 3.98 1.48 -7.88
N THR A 54 3.98 0.62 -6.87
CA THR A 54 3.47 0.94 -5.53
C THR A 54 4.04 2.22 -4.94
N CYS A 55 5.37 2.32 -4.88
CA CYS A 55 6.01 3.46 -4.22
C CYS A 55 5.76 4.79 -4.95
N SER A 56 5.86 4.81 -6.28
CA SER A 56 5.58 6.02 -7.08
C SER A 56 4.11 6.41 -7.04
N ALA A 57 3.19 5.45 -7.15
CA ALA A 57 1.75 5.72 -7.09
C ALA A 57 1.33 6.26 -5.71
N GLN A 58 1.75 5.60 -4.63
CA GLN A 58 1.41 6.03 -3.27
C GLN A 58 2.00 7.41 -2.94
N ALA A 59 3.26 7.68 -3.33
CA ALA A 59 3.85 9.00 -3.14
C ALA A 59 3.08 10.09 -3.93
N THR A 60 2.65 9.78 -5.17
CA THR A 60 1.79 10.67 -5.97
C THR A 60 0.46 10.95 -5.27
N TYR A 61 -0.22 9.93 -4.75
CA TYR A 61 -1.51 10.13 -4.07
C TYR A 61 -1.39 10.96 -2.79
N LEU A 62 -0.28 10.79 -2.06
CA LEU A 62 -0.07 11.49 -0.80
C LEU A 62 0.36 12.95 -0.98
N THR A 63 0.97 13.29 -2.10
CA THR A 63 1.54 14.65 -2.33
C THR A 63 0.82 15.44 -3.42
N GLY A 64 0.04 14.77 -4.27
CA GLY A 64 -0.52 15.38 -5.49
C GLY A 64 0.53 15.74 -6.54
N LYS A 65 1.78 15.27 -6.40
CA LYS A 65 2.93 15.57 -7.25
C LYS A 65 3.29 14.41 -8.16
N THR A 66 4.05 14.69 -9.21
CA THR A 66 4.61 13.69 -10.11
C THR A 66 5.87 13.04 -9.53
N PRO A 67 6.30 11.86 -10.01
CA PRO A 67 7.56 11.23 -9.60
C PRO A 67 8.80 12.14 -9.71
N SER A 68 8.85 13.02 -10.70
CA SER A 68 9.94 14.00 -10.85
C SER A 68 9.93 15.10 -9.77
N GLU A 69 8.80 15.36 -9.13
CA GLU A 69 8.65 16.38 -8.09
C GLU A 69 8.78 15.80 -6.68
N HIS A 70 8.18 14.61 -6.43
CA HIS A 70 8.29 13.98 -5.10
C HIS A 70 9.51 13.07 -4.96
N GLY A 71 10.27 12.80 -6.02
CA GLY A 71 11.55 12.09 -6.00
C GLY A 71 11.46 10.56 -5.96
N ILE A 72 10.25 9.97 -5.90
CA ILE A 72 10.07 8.53 -5.85
C ILE A 72 9.78 7.99 -7.25
N VAL A 73 10.81 7.48 -7.89
CA VAL A 73 10.78 7.04 -9.29
C VAL A 73 10.45 5.57 -9.49
N GLY A 74 10.29 4.81 -8.41
CA GLY A 74 9.96 3.38 -8.46
C GLY A 74 10.02 2.73 -7.08
N ASN A 75 9.88 1.41 -7.01
CA ASN A 75 10.06 0.63 -5.78
C ASN A 75 11.54 0.55 -5.36
N GLY A 76 12.44 0.85 -6.28
CA GLY A 76 13.86 0.99 -6.05
C GLY A 76 14.52 1.87 -7.12
N TRP A 77 15.69 2.39 -6.79
CA TRP A 77 16.51 3.20 -7.68
C TRP A 77 17.98 3.14 -7.28
N TYR A 78 18.86 3.52 -8.20
CA TYR A 78 20.27 3.71 -7.91
C TYR A 78 20.52 5.15 -7.49
N ASP A 79 21.06 5.34 -6.28
CA ASP A 79 21.51 6.64 -5.79
C ASP A 79 22.93 6.91 -6.25
N ARG A 80 23.09 7.85 -7.18
CA ARG A 80 24.38 8.19 -7.77
C ARG A 80 25.32 8.90 -6.79
N THR A 81 24.78 9.57 -5.79
CA THR A 81 25.58 10.30 -4.79
C THR A 81 26.20 9.33 -3.80
N LEU A 82 25.43 8.35 -3.36
CA LEU A 82 25.85 7.35 -2.39
C LEU A 82 26.44 6.10 -3.04
N ASN A 83 26.29 5.92 -4.36
CA ASN A 83 26.62 4.69 -5.09
C ASN A 83 25.92 3.46 -4.51
N GLU A 84 24.65 3.63 -4.11
CA GLU A 84 23.86 2.59 -3.47
C GLU A 84 22.57 2.29 -4.22
N HIS A 85 22.14 1.03 -4.14
CA HIS A 85 20.79 0.65 -4.54
C HIS A 85 19.82 0.87 -3.38
N HIS A 86 18.83 1.71 -3.60
CA HIS A 86 17.72 1.89 -2.69
C HIS A 86 16.56 1.02 -3.14
N PHE A 87 16.15 0.08 -2.32
CA PHE A 87 15.04 -0.81 -2.65
C PHE A 87 14.12 -0.93 -1.44
N TRP A 88 12.82 -0.73 -1.63
CA TRP A 88 11.79 -0.77 -0.59
C TRP A 88 12.13 0.06 0.66
N LYS A 89 12.71 1.24 0.47
CA LYS A 89 13.01 2.16 1.58
C LYS A 89 11.72 2.65 2.24
N GLN A 90 11.78 2.85 3.56
CA GLN A 90 10.61 3.17 4.38
C GLN A 90 10.57 4.61 4.91
N SER A 91 11.68 5.34 4.82
CA SER A 91 11.74 6.70 5.38
C SER A 91 10.85 7.67 4.59
N ASN A 92 9.92 8.32 5.29
CA ASN A 92 9.07 9.37 4.71
C ASN A 92 9.87 10.61 4.28
N GLN A 93 11.08 10.81 4.81
CA GLN A 93 11.97 11.90 4.43
C GLN A 93 12.43 11.85 2.98
N LEU A 94 12.35 10.67 2.35
CA LEU A 94 12.67 10.49 0.93
C LEU A 94 11.60 11.08 0.01
N VAL A 95 10.35 11.21 0.48
CA VAL A 95 9.23 11.75 -0.31
C VAL A 95 9.22 13.26 -0.20
N GLN A 96 9.56 13.93 -1.28
CA GLN A 96 9.56 15.39 -1.33
C GLN A 96 8.13 15.96 -1.41
N GLY A 97 7.96 17.13 -0.83
CA GLY A 97 6.68 17.84 -0.81
C GLY A 97 5.80 17.52 0.38
N GLU A 98 4.83 18.39 0.58
CA GLU A 98 3.83 18.29 1.65
C GLU A 98 2.89 17.13 1.40
N LYS A 99 2.52 16.39 2.46
CA LYS A 99 1.59 15.28 2.38
C LYS A 99 0.17 15.76 2.67
N LEU A 100 -0.81 15.05 2.15
CA LEU A 100 -2.22 15.38 2.26
C LEU A 100 -2.66 15.76 3.68
N TRP A 101 -2.28 14.99 4.68
CA TRP A 101 -2.63 15.27 6.09
C TRP A 101 -1.92 16.51 6.65
N GLU A 102 -0.72 16.82 6.17
CA GLU A 102 0.02 18.02 6.55
C GLU A 102 -0.69 19.28 6.03
N SER A 103 -1.16 19.21 4.77
CA SER A 103 -1.96 20.26 4.17
C SER A 103 -3.26 20.50 4.93
N LEU A 104 -3.98 19.42 5.29
CA LEU A 104 -5.23 19.50 6.03
C LEU A 104 -5.06 20.04 7.46
N ARG A 105 -3.89 19.82 8.08
CA ARG A 105 -3.57 20.39 9.39
C ARG A 105 -3.35 21.90 9.40
N ARG A 106 -3.14 22.53 8.25
CA ARG A 106 -3.09 24.00 8.19
C ARG A 106 -4.42 24.63 8.56
N ASP A 107 -5.51 23.99 8.12
CA ASP A 107 -6.87 24.47 8.37
C ASP A 107 -7.45 23.85 9.66
N ARG A 108 -7.05 22.64 9.99
CA ARG A 108 -7.51 21.86 11.14
C ARG A 108 -6.34 21.26 11.90
N LYS A 109 -5.84 21.99 12.90
CA LYS A 109 -4.62 21.61 13.66
C LYS A 109 -4.73 20.29 14.39
N ASP A 110 -5.93 19.87 14.76
CA ASP A 110 -6.25 18.60 15.43
C ASP A 110 -6.47 17.44 14.48
N PHE A 111 -6.31 17.64 13.16
CA PHE A 111 -6.49 16.60 12.14
C PHE A 111 -5.51 15.43 12.34
N ARG A 112 -6.07 14.23 12.52
CA ARG A 112 -5.32 12.99 12.77
C ARG A 112 -5.35 12.06 11.56
N CYS A 113 -4.18 11.51 11.22
CA CYS A 113 -4.01 10.57 10.13
C CYS A 113 -3.45 9.24 10.62
N ALA A 114 -4.03 8.14 10.15
CA ALA A 114 -3.51 6.78 10.31
C ALA A 114 -3.01 6.22 8.96
N LYS A 115 -1.82 5.57 8.97
CA LYS A 115 -1.21 4.92 7.80
C LYS A 115 -0.93 3.46 8.11
N LEU A 116 -1.65 2.55 7.45
CA LEU A 116 -1.57 1.13 7.70
C LEU A 116 -0.98 0.44 6.46
N PHE A 117 0.28 0.07 6.56
CA PHE A 117 1.08 -0.56 5.51
C PHE A 117 1.28 0.28 4.23
N TRP A 118 0.91 1.54 4.25
CA TRP A 118 1.22 2.47 3.17
C TRP A 118 2.72 2.79 3.19
N TRP A 119 3.40 2.75 2.04
CA TRP A 119 4.85 2.91 1.98
C TRP A 119 5.36 4.29 2.41
N TYR A 120 6.65 4.40 2.67
CA TYR A 120 7.28 5.57 3.28
C TYR A 120 6.60 5.98 4.58
N ASN A 121 6.47 5.00 5.46
CA ASN A 121 5.69 5.12 6.68
C ASN A 121 6.54 5.52 7.89
N MET A 122 7.82 5.13 7.91
CA MET A 122 8.72 5.46 9.01
C MET A 122 9.07 6.94 8.99
N TYR A 123 9.12 7.53 10.18
CA TYR A 123 9.42 8.96 10.38
C TYR A 123 8.45 9.91 9.68
N SER A 124 7.25 9.47 9.39
CA SER A 124 6.20 10.33 8.85
C SER A 124 5.56 11.17 9.97
N SER A 125 4.92 12.27 9.57
CA SER A 125 4.13 13.12 10.46
C SER A 125 2.70 12.59 10.70
N ALA A 126 2.37 11.36 10.26
CA ALA A 126 1.11 10.71 10.58
C ALA A 126 1.06 10.36 12.08
N ASP A 127 -0.14 10.42 12.69
CA ASP A 127 -0.31 10.20 14.13
C ASP A 127 -0.19 8.73 14.51
N TYR A 128 -0.76 7.86 13.67
CA TYR A 128 -0.72 6.42 13.86
C TYR A 128 -0.19 5.76 12.61
N SER A 129 0.78 4.89 12.75
CA SER A 129 1.28 4.15 11.60
C SER A 129 1.78 2.77 12.00
N ILE A 130 1.61 1.82 11.07
CA ILE A 130 2.19 0.48 11.16
C ILE A 130 2.69 0.06 9.77
N THR A 131 3.88 -0.54 9.73
CA THR A 131 4.54 -0.91 8.47
C THR A 131 5.40 -2.16 8.68
N PRO A 132 5.58 -3.02 7.68
CA PRO A 132 6.47 -4.16 7.80
C PRO A 132 7.91 -3.68 8.00
N ARG A 133 8.63 -4.31 8.91
CA ARG A 133 10.04 -4.02 9.16
C ARG A 133 10.84 -5.29 9.40
N PRO A 134 11.29 -5.97 8.36
CA PRO A 134 12.24 -7.05 8.54
C PRO A 134 13.59 -6.49 9.02
N LEU A 135 14.18 -7.14 9.99
CA LEU A 135 15.54 -6.85 10.47
C LEU A 135 16.46 -7.97 9.99
N TYR A 136 17.57 -7.59 9.39
CA TYR A 136 18.57 -8.51 8.90
C TYR A 136 19.79 -8.41 9.81
N GLY A 137 20.09 -9.48 10.55
CA GLY A 137 21.25 -9.57 11.41
C GLY A 137 22.54 -9.77 10.60
N SER A 138 23.66 -9.33 11.14
CA SER A 138 24.99 -9.58 10.56
C SER A 138 25.38 -11.07 10.50
N ASP A 139 24.68 -11.90 11.25
CA ASP A 139 24.79 -13.36 11.29
C ASP A 139 23.90 -14.07 10.23
N GLY A 140 23.24 -13.30 9.37
CA GLY A 140 22.31 -13.80 8.36
C GLY A 140 20.91 -14.12 8.88
N ASN A 141 20.66 -14.01 10.17
CA ASN A 141 19.34 -14.20 10.75
C ASN A 141 18.39 -13.07 10.31
N LYS A 142 17.12 -13.44 10.14
CA LYS A 142 16.04 -12.51 9.79
C LYS A 142 15.02 -12.48 10.91
N VAL A 143 14.76 -11.29 11.45
CA VAL A 143 13.66 -11.08 12.40
C VAL A 143 12.57 -10.34 11.66
N PHE A 144 11.43 -10.98 11.52
CA PHE A 144 10.25 -10.39 10.88
C PHE A 144 9.41 -9.69 11.94
N ASP A 145 9.31 -8.38 11.82
CA ASP A 145 8.52 -7.57 12.75
C ASP A 145 7.83 -6.42 12.00
N VAL A 146 7.03 -5.67 12.70
CA VAL A 146 6.41 -4.44 12.23
C VAL A 146 6.96 -3.25 13.02
N HIS A 147 7.09 -2.12 12.35
CA HIS A 147 7.36 -0.83 13.00
C HIS A 147 6.05 -0.06 13.15
N SER A 148 5.90 0.68 14.22
CA SER A 148 4.74 1.55 14.43
C SER A 148 5.14 2.92 14.94
N GLN A 149 4.22 3.86 14.78
CA GLN A 149 4.23 5.15 15.44
C GLN A 149 2.83 5.41 16.02
N PRO A 150 2.70 5.67 17.34
CA PRO A 150 3.76 5.58 18.37
C PRO A 150 4.39 4.17 18.45
N LEU A 151 5.61 4.06 19.00
CA LEU A 151 6.36 2.79 19.02
C LEU A 151 5.64 1.67 19.79
N GLU A 152 4.94 2.02 20.86
CA GLU A 152 4.18 1.07 21.69
C GLU A 152 2.94 0.52 20.99
N LEU A 153 2.47 1.14 19.90
CA LEU A 153 1.29 0.74 19.18
C LEU A 153 1.43 -0.70 18.64
N ARG A 154 2.60 -1.07 18.11
CA ARG A 154 2.87 -2.42 17.63
C ARG A 154 2.68 -3.50 18.69
N HIS A 155 3.10 -3.22 19.92
CA HIS A 155 2.98 -4.18 21.03
C HIS A 155 1.52 -4.40 21.43
N LYS A 156 0.70 -3.33 21.41
CA LYS A 156 -0.73 -3.39 21.69
C LYS A 156 -1.47 -4.15 20.60
N ILE A 157 -1.21 -3.83 19.33
CA ILE A 157 -1.84 -4.50 18.18
C ILE A 157 -1.45 -5.98 18.14
N LYS A 158 -0.18 -6.31 18.28
CA LYS A 158 0.29 -7.72 18.27
C LYS A 158 -0.28 -8.53 19.42
N ARG A 159 -0.46 -7.94 20.60
CA ARG A 159 -1.10 -8.62 21.73
C ARG A 159 -2.57 -8.97 21.42
N ASP A 160 -3.29 -8.06 20.75
CA ASP A 160 -4.72 -8.18 20.53
C ASP A 160 -5.04 -8.99 19.24
N LEU A 161 -4.21 -8.89 18.20
CA LEU A 161 -4.40 -9.53 16.88
C LEU A 161 -3.42 -10.68 16.58
N GLY A 162 -2.41 -10.89 17.41
CA GLY A 162 -1.31 -11.80 17.11
C GLY A 162 -0.23 -11.17 16.22
N GLU A 163 0.80 -11.96 15.94
CA GLU A 163 1.91 -11.53 15.09
C GLU A 163 1.45 -11.30 13.64
N PHE A 164 2.06 -10.32 12.98
CA PHE A 164 1.82 -10.10 11.55
C PHE A 164 2.29 -11.31 10.73
N PRO A 165 1.45 -11.90 9.87
CA PRO A 165 1.77 -13.09 9.09
C PRO A 165 2.74 -12.76 7.94
N PHE A 166 3.98 -12.44 8.25
CA PHE A 166 4.99 -11.97 7.31
C PHE A 166 5.20 -12.88 6.09
N PRO A 167 5.20 -14.22 6.23
CA PRO A 167 5.30 -15.13 5.08
C PRO A 167 4.16 -14.97 4.07
N SER A 168 2.98 -14.53 4.54
CA SER A 168 1.81 -14.26 3.68
C SER A 168 1.81 -12.84 3.09
N PHE A 169 2.85 -12.04 3.36
CA PHE A 169 2.96 -10.67 2.84
C PHE A 169 3.92 -10.56 1.66
N TRP A 170 5.01 -11.31 1.66
CA TRP A 170 5.99 -11.33 0.58
C TRP A 170 6.37 -12.75 0.16
N GLY A 171 6.83 -12.86 -1.09
CA GLY A 171 7.38 -14.08 -1.62
C GLY A 171 6.32 -15.07 -2.15
N PRO A 172 6.70 -16.32 -2.35
CA PRO A 172 5.87 -17.30 -3.05
C PRO A 172 4.61 -17.72 -2.27
N THR A 173 4.61 -17.53 -0.96
CA THR A 173 3.48 -17.86 -0.06
C THR A 173 2.58 -16.67 0.26
N ALA A 174 2.83 -15.49 -0.35
CA ALA A 174 2.00 -14.32 -0.13
C ALA A 174 0.52 -14.61 -0.45
N GLY A 175 -0.38 -14.19 0.42
CA GLY A 175 -1.78 -14.56 0.39
C GLY A 175 -2.69 -13.58 1.13
N ILE A 176 -3.93 -14.03 1.39
CA ILE A 176 -4.97 -13.18 1.98
C ILE A 176 -4.70 -12.80 3.43
N ASP A 177 -4.03 -13.66 4.21
CA ASP A 177 -3.86 -13.49 5.65
C ASP A 177 -3.21 -12.15 6.02
N SER A 178 -2.26 -11.70 5.21
CA SER A 178 -1.63 -10.39 5.41
C SER A 178 -2.62 -9.23 5.23
N SER A 179 -3.49 -9.30 4.23
CA SER A 179 -4.53 -8.29 4.01
C SER A 179 -5.61 -8.34 5.09
N GLN A 180 -5.96 -9.53 5.61
CA GLN A 180 -6.87 -9.69 6.75
C GLN A 180 -6.27 -9.03 8.01
N TRP A 181 -5.02 -9.33 8.34
CA TRP A 181 -4.37 -8.71 9.50
C TRP A 181 -4.28 -7.18 9.38
N ILE A 182 -3.98 -6.66 8.18
CA ILE A 182 -3.98 -5.21 7.92
C ILE A 182 -5.38 -4.63 8.10
N ALA A 183 -6.41 -5.31 7.62
CA ALA A 183 -7.81 -4.89 7.79
C ALA A 183 -8.21 -4.85 9.28
N GLU A 184 -7.86 -5.89 10.05
CA GLU A 184 -8.11 -5.91 11.49
C GLU A 184 -7.32 -4.84 12.24
N SER A 185 -6.10 -4.53 11.82
CA SER A 185 -5.35 -3.41 12.38
C SER A 185 -6.03 -2.06 12.11
N ALA A 186 -6.69 -1.90 10.96
CA ALA A 186 -7.45 -0.71 10.63
C ALA A 186 -8.70 -0.57 11.53
N ARG A 187 -9.42 -1.66 11.78
CA ARG A 187 -10.54 -1.69 12.75
C ARG A 187 -10.05 -1.34 14.14
N TRP A 188 -8.94 -1.96 14.58
CA TRP A 188 -8.35 -1.73 15.89
C TRP A 188 -7.98 -0.25 16.12
N ILE A 189 -7.40 0.41 15.11
CA ILE A 189 -7.07 1.83 15.14
C ILE A 189 -8.33 2.69 15.17
N GLU A 190 -9.31 2.40 14.33
CA GLU A 190 -10.56 3.16 14.26
C GLU A 190 -11.32 3.11 15.59
N GLU A 191 -11.44 1.96 16.21
CA GLU A 191 -12.16 1.78 17.47
C GLU A 191 -11.55 2.56 18.64
N ARG A 192 -10.23 2.73 18.64
CA ARG A 192 -9.51 3.32 19.79
C ARG A 192 -9.09 4.77 19.57
N HIS A 193 -8.92 5.18 18.33
CA HIS A 193 -8.30 6.46 18.01
C HIS A 193 -9.13 7.35 17.10
N GLN A 194 -10.04 6.79 16.30
CA GLN A 194 -10.94 7.52 15.40
C GLN A 194 -10.24 8.60 14.58
N PRO A 195 -9.23 8.26 13.75
CA PRO A 195 -8.52 9.25 12.94
C PRO A 195 -9.47 9.90 11.90
N ASP A 196 -9.14 11.11 11.49
CA ASP A 196 -9.89 11.82 10.46
C ASP A 196 -9.67 11.23 9.07
N LEU A 197 -8.47 10.69 8.84
CA LEU A 197 -8.09 9.99 7.62
C LEU A 197 -7.36 8.70 7.96
N SER A 198 -7.86 7.58 7.44
CA SER A 198 -7.18 6.28 7.49
C SER A 198 -6.77 5.85 6.09
N LEU A 199 -5.51 5.47 5.93
CA LEU A 199 -4.94 4.93 4.68
C LEU A 199 -4.60 3.46 4.90
N VAL A 200 -5.30 2.56 4.20
CA VAL A 200 -5.19 1.11 4.40
C VAL A 200 -4.73 0.44 3.11
N TYR A 201 -3.66 -0.34 3.17
CA TYR A 201 -3.06 -1.03 2.03
C TYR A 201 -3.46 -2.50 2.02
N LEU A 202 -4.08 -2.97 0.94
CA LEU A 202 -4.60 -4.32 0.78
C LEU A 202 -3.99 -4.97 -0.48
N PRO A 203 -2.83 -5.63 -0.38
CA PRO A 203 -2.06 -6.08 -1.54
C PRO A 203 -2.48 -7.44 -2.12
N HIS A 204 -3.35 -8.20 -1.49
CA HIS A 204 -3.64 -9.61 -1.82
C HIS A 204 -3.86 -9.89 -3.30
N LEU A 205 -4.71 -9.12 -3.96
CA LEU A 205 -5.10 -9.37 -5.36
C LEU A 205 -3.91 -9.23 -6.33
N ASP A 206 -2.96 -8.36 -6.04
CA ASP A 206 -1.75 -8.15 -6.82
C ASP A 206 -0.91 -9.42 -6.93
N TYR A 207 -0.80 -10.20 -5.85
CA TYR A 207 0.03 -11.38 -5.80
C TYR A 207 -0.40 -12.44 -6.84
N ASP A 208 -1.68 -12.77 -6.86
CA ASP A 208 -2.18 -13.79 -7.79
C ASP A 208 -2.26 -13.28 -9.22
N LEU A 209 -2.56 -11.99 -9.42
CA LEU A 209 -2.48 -11.37 -10.74
C LEU A 209 -1.06 -11.44 -11.33
N GLN A 210 -0.02 -11.29 -10.50
CA GLN A 210 1.37 -11.45 -10.92
C GLN A 210 1.75 -12.91 -11.18
N ARG A 211 1.30 -13.85 -10.32
CA ARG A 211 1.64 -15.26 -10.43
C ARG A 211 1.02 -15.94 -11.64
N PHE A 212 -0.25 -15.67 -11.89
CA PHE A 212 -1.07 -16.44 -12.83
C PHE A 212 -1.46 -15.64 -14.08
N GLY A 213 -1.32 -14.33 -14.01
CA GLY A 213 -1.85 -13.42 -15.03
C GLY A 213 -3.34 -13.13 -14.85
N PRO A 214 -3.79 -12.01 -15.45
CA PRO A 214 -5.12 -11.46 -15.16
C PRO A 214 -6.30 -12.26 -15.74
N ASN A 215 -6.04 -13.19 -16.63
CA ASN A 215 -7.07 -14.00 -17.30
C ASN A 215 -7.17 -15.43 -16.74
N ASP A 216 -6.34 -15.80 -15.77
CA ASP A 216 -6.38 -17.12 -15.16
C ASP A 216 -7.66 -17.31 -14.33
N PRO A 217 -8.35 -18.48 -14.42
CA PRO A 217 -9.56 -18.76 -13.64
C PRO A 217 -9.37 -18.66 -12.12
N ARG A 218 -8.17 -18.88 -11.61
CA ARG A 218 -7.84 -18.77 -10.17
C ARG A 218 -7.98 -17.36 -9.64
N ILE A 219 -7.93 -16.34 -10.49
CA ILE A 219 -8.13 -14.93 -10.08
C ILE A 219 -9.52 -14.71 -9.49
N LYS A 220 -10.54 -15.48 -9.88
CA LYS A 220 -11.87 -15.40 -9.26
C LYS A 220 -11.84 -15.68 -7.76
N THR A 221 -11.02 -16.63 -7.32
CA THR A 221 -10.85 -16.93 -5.89
C THR A 221 -10.19 -15.77 -5.16
N ALA A 222 -9.14 -15.19 -5.72
CA ALA A 222 -8.48 -14.03 -5.14
C ALA A 222 -9.41 -12.79 -5.10
N LEU A 223 -10.24 -12.60 -6.14
CA LEU A 223 -11.24 -11.53 -6.16
C LEU A 223 -12.27 -11.69 -5.06
N ARG A 224 -12.81 -12.89 -4.85
CA ARG A 224 -13.78 -13.14 -3.78
C ARG A 224 -13.16 -12.94 -2.40
N ALA A 225 -11.94 -13.42 -2.19
CA ALA A 225 -11.24 -13.26 -0.93
C ALA A 225 -10.99 -11.79 -0.58
N ILE A 226 -10.55 -10.98 -1.54
CA ILE A 226 -10.33 -9.55 -1.28
C ILE A 226 -11.65 -8.76 -1.20
N ASP A 227 -12.70 -9.16 -1.91
CA ASP A 227 -14.04 -8.56 -1.81
C ASP A 227 -14.64 -8.77 -0.42
N GLU A 228 -14.42 -9.93 0.19
CA GLU A 228 -14.83 -10.21 1.57
C GLU A 228 -14.10 -9.28 2.55
N VAL A 229 -12.78 -9.23 2.52
CA VAL A 229 -11.97 -8.38 3.42
C VAL A 229 -12.28 -6.89 3.23
N ALA A 230 -12.30 -6.42 1.98
CA ALA A 230 -12.60 -5.02 1.70
C ALA A 230 -14.06 -4.67 2.01
N GLY A 231 -14.99 -5.57 1.72
CA GLY A 231 -16.39 -5.42 2.03
C GLY A 231 -16.66 -5.30 3.52
N ASP A 232 -16.04 -6.16 4.34
CA ASP A 232 -16.15 -6.08 5.80
C ASP A 232 -15.63 -4.75 6.35
N LEU A 233 -14.56 -4.22 5.77
CA LEU A 233 -14.09 -2.88 6.11
C LEU A 233 -15.06 -1.79 5.66
N ILE A 234 -15.65 -1.90 4.47
CA ILE A 234 -16.62 -0.94 3.96
C ILE A 234 -17.79 -0.85 4.95
N ASP A 235 -18.42 -1.98 5.28
CA ASP A 235 -19.55 -2.02 6.21
C ASP A 235 -19.17 -1.46 7.58
N PHE A 236 -18.02 -1.88 8.13
CA PHE A 236 -17.51 -1.40 9.41
C PHE A 236 -17.34 0.11 9.48
N PHE A 237 -16.80 0.73 8.42
CA PHE A 237 -16.58 2.17 8.36
C PHE A 237 -17.87 2.94 8.06
N GLU A 238 -18.74 2.42 7.18
CA GLU A 238 -20.03 3.06 6.87
C GLU A 238 -20.95 3.12 8.10
N GLU A 239 -21.01 2.05 8.91
CA GLU A 239 -21.73 2.04 10.19
C GLU A 239 -21.26 3.16 11.15
N ARG A 240 -20.00 3.54 11.06
CA ARG A 240 -19.38 4.63 11.86
C ARG A 240 -19.45 5.99 11.17
N ARG A 241 -20.18 6.11 10.06
CA ARG A 241 -20.32 7.32 9.25
C ARG A 241 -18.97 7.84 8.74
N VAL A 242 -18.01 6.96 8.49
CA VAL A 242 -16.75 7.26 7.85
C VAL A 242 -16.92 7.10 6.34
N ARG A 243 -16.53 8.10 5.57
CA ARG A 243 -16.58 8.02 4.10
C ARG A 243 -15.56 7.02 3.59
N VAL A 244 -16.00 6.05 2.80
CA VAL A 244 -15.12 5.03 2.22
C VAL A 244 -14.73 5.42 0.79
N ILE A 245 -13.44 5.36 0.51
CA ILE A 245 -12.85 5.53 -0.81
C ILE A 245 -12.05 4.27 -1.12
N VAL A 246 -12.42 3.56 -2.18
CA VAL A 246 -11.63 2.43 -2.68
C VAL A 246 -10.85 2.89 -3.89
N LEU A 247 -9.54 2.64 -3.89
CA LEU A 247 -8.67 2.94 -5.03
C LEU A 247 -7.73 1.78 -5.33
N SER A 248 -7.06 1.84 -6.46
CA SER A 248 -5.98 0.93 -6.83
C SER A 248 -4.84 1.72 -7.47
N GLU A 249 -3.63 1.25 -7.27
CA GLU A 249 -2.40 1.90 -7.76
C GLU A 249 -2.20 1.71 -9.25
N TYR A 250 -2.55 0.53 -9.75
CA TYR A 250 -2.38 0.10 -11.12
C TYR A 250 -3.27 -1.12 -11.43
N GLY A 251 -3.33 -1.47 -12.71
CA GLY A 251 -3.87 -2.73 -13.18
C GLY A 251 -2.78 -3.60 -13.77
N ILE A 252 -2.98 -4.91 -13.76
CA ILE A 252 -2.07 -5.88 -14.38
C ILE A 252 -2.67 -6.37 -15.68
N THR A 253 -1.85 -6.37 -16.74
CA THR A 253 -2.20 -6.85 -18.06
C THR A 253 -1.47 -8.14 -18.38
N GLU A 254 -1.98 -8.89 -19.36
CA GLU A 254 -1.31 -10.10 -19.82
C GLU A 254 0.06 -9.79 -20.43
N VAL A 255 1.07 -10.56 -20.06
CA VAL A 255 2.43 -10.45 -20.56
C VAL A 255 2.75 -11.69 -21.39
N ARG A 256 3.22 -11.49 -22.61
CA ARG A 256 3.53 -12.58 -23.55
C ARG A 256 5.03 -12.78 -23.78
N ARG A 257 5.83 -11.78 -23.50
CA ARG A 257 7.28 -11.80 -23.72
C ARG A 257 8.00 -11.12 -22.55
N THR A 258 9.12 -11.68 -22.18
CA THR A 258 10.05 -11.07 -21.21
C THR A 258 11.25 -10.49 -21.93
N ILE A 259 11.71 -9.33 -21.44
CA ILE A 259 12.97 -8.72 -21.82
C ILE A 259 13.85 -8.74 -20.57
N HIS A 260 15.10 -9.16 -20.74
CA HIS A 260 16.09 -9.23 -19.65
C HIS A 260 17.20 -8.18 -19.87
N PRO A 261 16.99 -6.90 -19.50
CA PRO A 261 17.96 -5.84 -19.78
C PRO A 261 19.35 -6.14 -19.24
N ASN A 262 19.42 -6.69 -18.02
CA ASN A 262 20.70 -7.02 -17.39
C ASN A 262 21.49 -8.09 -18.19
N ARG A 263 20.81 -9.01 -18.84
CA ARG A 263 21.44 -9.99 -19.74
C ARG A 263 22.06 -9.32 -20.95
N GLU A 264 21.36 -8.38 -21.57
CA GLU A 264 21.88 -7.60 -22.69
C GLU A 264 23.04 -6.71 -22.26
N PHE A 265 22.94 -6.05 -21.11
CA PHE A 265 24.02 -5.22 -20.56
C PHE A 265 25.28 -6.04 -20.27
N ARG A 266 25.14 -7.28 -19.80
CA ARG A 266 26.27 -8.20 -19.62
C ARG A 266 26.91 -8.56 -20.96
N HIS A 267 26.11 -8.90 -21.98
CA HIS A 267 26.62 -9.21 -23.33
C HIS A 267 27.39 -8.04 -23.93
N GLN A 268 26.99 -6.80 -23.64
CA GLN A 268 27.65 -5.59 -24.09
C GLN A 268 28.86 -5.19 -23.21
N GLY A 269 29.13 -5.91 -22.12
CA GLY A 269 30.20 -5.57 -21.18
C GLY A 269 29.89 -4.35 -20.29
N TRP A 270 28.63 -3.92 -20.23
CA TRP A 270 28.21 -2.76 -19.42
C TRP A 270 27.81 -3.13 -17.99
N LEU A 271 27.64 -4.40 -17.72
CA LEU A 271 27.24 -4.93 -16.42
C LEU A 271 28.17 -6.08 -16.03
N ASN A 272 28.77 -5.97 -14.86
CA ASN A 272 29.51 -7.04 -14.21
C ASN A 272 28.74 -7.53 -12.99
N ILE A 273 28.84 -8.83 -12.73
CA ILE A 273 28.33 -9.43 -11.50
C ILE A 273 29.44 -9.37 -10.44
N LYS A 274 29.10 -8.91 -9.25
CA LYS A 274 29.95 -9.07 -8.07
C LYS A 274 29.62 -10.39 -7.40
N ASP A 275 30.64 -11.10 -6.97
CA ASP A 275 30.53 -12.22 -6.06
C ASP A 275 30.88 -11.73 -4.65
N GLU A 276 29.89 -11.60 -3.80
CA GLU A 276 30.06 -11.21 -2.41
C GLU A 276 29.54 -12.31 -1.50
N PHE A 277 30.46 -12.90 -0.72
CA PHE A 277 30.13 -14.00 0.20
C PHE A 277 29.50 -15.24 -0.47
N GLY A 278 29.86 -15.53 -1.70
CA GLY A 278 29.28 -16.64 -2.47
C GLY A 278 27.87 -16.34 -3.00
N LEU A 279 27.44 -15.10 -2.98
CA LEU A 279 26.17 -14.64 -3.53
C LEU A 279 26.43 -13.68 -4.70
N ASP A 280 25.81 -13.97 -5.84
CA ASP A 280 25.83 -13.09 -6.98
C ASP A 280 25.06 -11.80 -6.67
N THR A 281 25.70 -10.65 -6.75
CA THR A 281 25.10 -9.32 -6.61
C THR A 281 25.33 -8.47 -7.86
N LEU A 282 24.44 -7.54 -8.11
CA LEU A 282 24.50 -6.60 -9.25
C LEU A 282 25.06 -5.25 -8.82
#